data_0edec73a8bf3984f1799195d2e7c6bd0
#
_entry.id   0edec73a8bf3984f1799195d2e7c6bd0
#
_cell.length_a   1.000
_cell.length_b   1.000
_cell.length_c   1.000
_cell.angle_alpha   90.00
_cell.angle_beta   90.00
_cell.angle_gamma   90.00
#
_symmetry.space_group_name_H-M   'P 1'
#
loop_
_entity.id
_entity.type
_entity.pdbx_description
1 polymer ?
#
loop_
_entity_poly.entity_id
_entity_poly.type
_entity_poly.pdbx_seq_one_letter_code
_entity_poly.pdbx_strand_id
1 'polypeptide(L)'
;MKLRNILLIALLLCSVSLQAIERVAVWPKGKMPNAQSHQIAAMTDEAGKEGFKADKHRTAYLEWGAKPDKQVDNDACMILISGGGYNSCCDVGLIKMWRERLTELGFQTVNFVYRTPRPVGLPIYQTAWEDGQRAVRMVRAEAEKRGYNPEKIGVISMSAGSHLALLLATSSQTAAYEPIDKLDDVPCHINWAVVNAPAYVTTDGENGSPATREGYGIDVKLSDVFKFDEKTCPMTLQHGGLDPYTPNGSTLIYRRLREMKIPAELHLYPNQGHGAFGFERTVEFMRQMGYMGELEPEVELMSRYGNDDARAELIVEDVWPEGKMPDKQENQCKPYIEWHFPKEKKTDAIQIIYSGGSYMGNGPDGFEVAPARRYLNEMGITVVTMKYRTPRPAAESGLAKHTTAWQDLQRAIRLVRSKATERGLDPNKIGIMGSSAGGHLTLMGVTSSMHRAYLAIDDVDKLPCNVQWGIGIYPAYALTDGADQNNTTGGNSDSAVLVPEFSFDLQTAPMLFIHGDADGWASMNSVKTWEKMRSMGIQSELHTLALRPHCFQRAASPGTGSYTFLDRIGDYLKQRLELK
;
A
#
# COMPACT_ATOMS: atom_id res chain seq x y z
N MET A 1 -16.34 16.13 56.46
CA MET A 1 -15.10 15.47 56.08
C MET A 1 -15.13 14.79 54.67
N LYS A 2 -16.18 14.94 53.87
CA LYS A 2 -16.29 14.30 52.52
C LYS A 2 -16.07 15.24 51.31
N LEU A 3 -16.06 16.57 51.50
CA LEU A 3 -15.84 17.54 50.40
C LEU A 3 -14.35 17.89 50.17
N ARG A 4 -13.49 17.65 51.13
CA ARG A 4 -12.07 18.02 51.07
C ARG A 4 -11.21 16.97 50.32
N ASN A 5 -11.70 15.74 50.20
CA ASN A 5 -10.99 14.64 49.47
C ASN A 5 -11.32 14.59 47.97
N ILE A 6 -12.43 15.20 47.53
CA ILE A 6 -12.82 15.29 46.11
C ILE A 6 -12.00 16.38 45.39
N LEU A 7 -11.64 17.47 46.09
CA LEU A 7 -10.80 18.53 45.52
C LEU A 7 -9.31 18.11 45.39
N LEU A 8 -8.82 17.19 46.22
CA LEU A 8 -7.44 16.69 46.11
C LEU A 8 -7.26 15.65 44.98
N ILE A 9 -8.30 14.89 44.65
CA ILE A 9 -8.28 13.94 43.52
C ILE A 9 -8.44 14.67 42.19
N ALA A 10 -9.18 15.80 42.14
CA ALA A 10 -9.30 16.65 40.95
C ALA A 10 -8.03 17.46 40.65
N LEU A 11 -7.16 17.72 41.63
CA LEU A 11 -5.86 18.39 41.46
C LEU A 11 -4.71 17.43 41.11
N LEU A 12 -4.89 16.12 41.26
CA LEU A 12 -3.90 15.11 40.87
C LEU A 12 -4.10 14.59 39.46
N LEU A 13 -5.20 14.91 38.78
CA LEU A 13 -5.52 14.51 37.40
C LEU A 13 -5.25 15.60 36.34
N CYS A 14 -4.72 16.76 36.75
CA CYS A 14 -4.43 17.89 35.85
C CYS A 14 -2.96 18.34 35.87
N SER A 15 -2.03 17.48 36.25
CA SER A 15 -0.61 17.73 35.96
C SER A 15 -0.15 16.97 34.73
N VAL A 16 -0.87 17.08 33.59
CA VAL A 16 -0.20 17.02 32.30
C VAL A 16 0.65 18.30 32.28
N SER A 17 1.91 18.18 32.69
CA SER A 17 2.88 19.25 32.48
C SER A 17 2.87 19.54 30.99
N LEU A 18 2.39 20.69 30.55
CA LEU A 18 2.74 21.24 29.24
C LEU A 18 4.27 21.40 29.28
N GLN A 19 4.99 20.32 28.90
CA GLN A 19 6.42 20.46 28.66
C GLN A 19 6.53 21.46 27.51
N ALA A 20 7.20 22.57 27.80
CA ALA A 20 7.42 23.61 26.79
C ALA A 20 8.11 22.99 25.58
N ILE A 21 7.56 23.21 24.40
CA ILE A 21 8.19 22.77 23.14
C ILE A 21 9.53 23.46 23.03
N GLU A 22 10.62 22.69 22.97
CA GLU A 22 11.97 23.21 22.78
C GLU A 22 12.21 23.50 21.30
N ARG A 23 12.44 24.77 20.94
CA ARG A 23 12.79 25.18 19.59
C ARG A 23 14.29 25.43 19.47
N VAL A 24 14.91 24.80 18.47
CA VAL A 24 16.34 24.95 18.19
C VAL A 24 16.53 25.35 16.71
N ALA A 25 17.21 26.47 16.46
CA ALA A 25 17.48 26.92 15.10
C ALA A 25 18.42 25.93 14.36
N VAL A 26 18.12 25.62 13.10
CA VAL A 26 18.95 24.73 12.26
C VAL A 26 20.30 25.37 11.92
N TRP A 27 20.33 26.66 11.70
CA TRP A 27 21.52 27.39 11.27
C TRP A 27 22.07 28.31 12.36
N PRO A 28 23.39 28.34 12.56
CA PRO A 28 24.02 29.39 13.36
C PRO A 28 23.74 30.77 12.75
N LYS A 29 23.67 31.79 13.59
CA LYS A 29 23.42 33.15 13.16
C LYS A 29 24.44 33.59 12.06
N GLY A 30 23.90 34.04 10.93
CA GLY A 30 24.69 34.53 9.79
C GLY A 30 25.35 33.44 8.93
N LYS A 31 25.09 32.15 9.19
CA LYS A 31 25.70 31.02 8.47
C LYS A 31 24.73 30.26 7.55
N MET A 32 23.49 30.74 7.45
CA MET A 32 22.43 30.09 6.65
C MET A 32 22.74 30.28 5.14
N PRO A 33 22.90 29.18 4.35
CA PRO A 33 23.17 29.30 2.92
C PRO A 33 21.94 29.86 2.19
N ASN A 34 22.15 30.53 1.06
CA ASN A 34 21.11 31.12 0.23
C ASN A 34 20.08 31.99 0.98
N ALA A 35 20.48 32.63 2.08
CA ALA A 35 19.57 33.44 2.91
C ALA A 35 18.87 34.57 2.14
N GLN A 36 19.58 35.16 1.14
CA GLN A 36 19.08 36.26 0.30
C GLN A 36 17.93 35.81 -0.64
N SER A 37 17.86 34.53 -1.03
CA SER A 37 16.85 34.04 -1.97
C SER A 37 15.42 34.15 -1.39
N HIS A 38 15.26 34.30 -0.08
CA HIS A 38 14.00 34.51 0.62
C HIS A 38 13.68 35.97 0.92
N GLN A 39 14.61 36.91 0.67
CA GLN A 39 14.39 38.32 1.00
C GLN A 39 13.57 39.07 -0.06
N ILE A 40 13.51 38.59 -1.29
CA ILE A 40 12.96 39.31 -2.47
C ILE A 40 11.56 38.84 -2.85
N ALA A 41 11.04 37.79 -2.28
CA ALA A 41 9.68 37.35 -2.57
C ALA A 41 8.63 38.30 -1.96
N ALA A 42 8.48 39.50 -2.54
CA ALA A 42 7.19 40.14 -2.58
C ALA A 42 6.32 39.20 -3.45
N MET A 43 5.43 38.44 -2.83
CA MET A 43 4.49 37.57 -3.52
C MET A 43 3.68 38.44 -4.49
N THR A 44 3.97 38.34 -5.79
CA THR A 44 3.03 38.74 -6.81
C THR A 44 1.98 37.64 -6.83
N ASP A 45 0.81 38.01 -6.32
CA ASP A 45 -0.30 37.14 -6.04
C ASP A 45 -0.84 36.39 -7.27
N GLU A 46 -0.53 35.10 -7.44
CA GLU A 46 -1.56 34.15 -7.90
C GLU A 46 -2.41 33.66 -6.71
N ALA A 47 -2.06 34.02 -5.49
CA ALA A 47 -2.78 33.71 -4.26
C ALA A 47 -3.73 34.82 -3.81
N GLY A 48 -4.29 35.58 -4.74
CA GLY A 48 -5.41 36.51 -4.47
C GLY A 48 -6.72 35.82 -4.10
N LYS A 49 -6.68 34.55 -3.65
CA LYS A 49 -7.82 33.85 -3.02
C LYS A 49 -7.68 33.96 -1.51
N GLU A 50 -8.57 34.74 -0.90
CA GLU A 50 -8.78 34.77 0.55
C GLU A 50 -8.77 33.36 1.15
N GLY A 51 -7.84 33.11 2.06
CA GLY A 51 -7.76 31.87 2.85
C GLY A 51 -6.36 31.26 3.01
N PHE A 52 -5.40 31.55 2.17
CA PHE A 52 -4.03 31.07 2.31
C PHE A 52 -3.15 32.10 3.03
N LYS A 53 -3.17 32.11 4.35
CA LYS A 53 -2.11 32.78 5.12
C LYS A 53 -0.86 31.91 4.99
N ALA A 54 0.03 32.23 4.03
CA ALA A 54 1.35 31.65 3.96
C ALA A 54 2.10 31.95 5.24
N ASP A 55 2.27 30.95 6.10
CA ASP A 55 3.11 31.09 7.28
C ASP A 55 4.57 31.13 6.81
N LYS A 56 5.19 32.30 6.87
CA LYS A 56 6.49 32.58 6.26
C LYS A 56 7.60 32.26 7.27
N HIS A 57 8.12 31.04 7.22
CA HIS A 57 9.30 30.67 8.01
C HIS A 57 10.56 31.04 7.25
N ARG A 58 11.18 32.16 7.57
CA ARG A 58 12.44 32.62 6.99
C ARG A 58 13.67 31.96 7.60
N THR A 59 13.48 31.21 8.68
CA THR A 59 14.53 30.47 9.39
C THR A 59 14.04 29.07 9.69
N ALA A 60 14.88 28.07 9.39
CA ALA A 60 14.58 26.68 9.73
C ALA A 60 14.84 26.41 11.22
N TYR A 61 13.99 25.58 11.83
CA TYR A 61 14.15 25.15 13.22
C TYR A 61 13.58 23.76 13.48
N LEU A 62 14.03 23.15 14.57
CA LEU A 62 13.51 21.90 15.10
C LEU A 62 12.64 22.19 16.33
N GLU A 63 11.47 21.56 16.43
CA GLU A 63 10.62 21.57 17.63
C GLU A 63 10.61 20.18 18.24
N TRP A 64 11.29 20.01 19.34
CA TRP A 64 11.35 18.73 20.04
C TRP A 64 10.05 18.45 20.80
N GLY A 65 9.50 17.24 20.59
CA GLY A 65 8.38 16.73 21.36
C GLY A 65 8.79 16.33 22.77
N ALA A 66 7.80 16.05 23.60
CA ALA A 66 8.02 15.48 24.92
C ALA A 66 8.79 14.17 24.81
N LYS A 67 9.55 13.82 25.85
CA LYS A 67 10.16 12.48 25.93
C LYS A 67 9.03 11.45 26.01
N PRO A 68 9.15 10.33 25.24
CA PRO A 68 8.21 9.23 25.37
C PRO A 68 8.27 8.60 26.77
N ASP A 69 7.21 7.88 27.14
CA ASP A 69 7.19 7.11 28.37
C ASP A 69 8.25 5.98 28.29
N LYS A 70 9.11 5.90 29.31
CA LYS A 70 10.13 4.85 29.40
C LYS A 70 9.58 3.42 29.52
N GLN A 71 8.27 3.28 29.74
CA GLN A 71 7.62 1.96 29.77
C GLN A 71 7.46 1.34 28.38
N VAL A 72 7.58 2.15 27.31
CA VAL A 72 7.58 1.65 25.92
C VAL A 72 9.03 1.51 25.48
N ASP A 73 9.44 0.27 25.22
CA ASP A 73 10.81 -0.06 24.78
C ASP A 73 10.99 0.28 23.29
N ASN A 74 11.23 1.57 23.01
CA ASN A 74 11.51 2.08 21.68
C ASN A 74 12.58 3.16 21.75
N ASP A 75 13.73 2.89 21.14
CA ASP A 75 14.90 3.77 21.11
C ASP A 75 15.03 4.56 19.79
N ALA A 76 13.94 4.73 19.05
CA ALA A 76 13.94 5.40 17.76
C ALA A 76 13.48 6.87 17.83
N CYS A 77 13.93 7.68 16.86
CA CYS A 77 13.51 9.07 16.68
C CYS A 77 12.77 9.23 15.34
N MET A 78 11.68 10.01 15.36
CA MET A 78 10.90 10.32 14.18
C MET A 78 10.87 11.82 13.88
N ILE A 79 11.39 12.22 12.71
CA ILE A 79 11.30 13.58 12.19
C ILE A 79 9.97 13.74 11.45
N LEU A 80 9.19 14.75 11.83
CA LEU A 80 7.90 15.06 11.24
C LEU A 80 8.05 16.20 10.23
N ILE A 81 7.63 15.99 8.98
CA ILE A 81 7.77 16.99 7.90
C ILE A 81 6.41 17.22 7.23
N SER A 82 5.78 18.36 7.47
CA SER A 82 4.52 18.72 6.83
C SER A 82 4.70 19.18 5.39
N GLY A 83 3.61 19.16 4.62
CA GLY A 83 3.54 19.71 3.27
C GLY A 83 3.37 21.22 3.23
N GLY A 84 2.83 21.71 2.12
CA GLY A 84 2.53 23.14 1.89
C GLY A 84 3.15 23.69 0.61
N GLY A 85 3.51 22.81 -0.34
CA GLY A 85 4.03 23.18 -1.66
C GLY A 85 5.33 23.96 -1.62
N TYR A 86 6.12 23.86 -0.56
CA TYR A 86 7.27 24.72 -0.24
C TYR A 86 6.94 26.21 -0.05
N ASN A 87 5.67 26.61 -0.09
CA ASN A 87 5.22 27.97 0.19
C ASN A 87 4.84 28.16 1.66
N SER A 88 4.53 27.07 2.33
CA SER A 88 4.32 26.94 3.78
C SER A 88 4.83 25.58 4.24
N CYS A 89 4.94 25.35 5.55
CA CYS A 89 5.37 24.07 6.13
C CYS A 89 4.66 23.77 7.46
N CYS A 90 3.42 24.20 7.62
CA CYS A 90 2.69 24.11 8.88
C CYS A 90 1.28 23.57 8.68
N ASP A 91 1.12 22.27 8.62
CA ASP A 91 -0.12 21.59 8.98
C ASP A 91 -0.06 21.23 10.47
N VAL A 92 -0.48 22.19 11.32
CA VAL A 92 -0.43 22.03 12.77
C VAL A 92 -1.27 20.85 13.26
N GLY A 93 -2.40 20.57 12.61
CA GLY A 93 -3.29 19.47 12.96
C GLY A 93 -2.64 18.11 12.68
N LEU A 94 -2.06 17.95 11.50
CA LEU A 94 -1.38 16.72 11.08
C LEU A 94 -0.13 16.43 11.94
N ILE A 95 0.72 17.45 12.15
CA ILE A 95 1.91 17.32 12.99
C ILE A 95 1.54 16.98 14.44
N LYS A 96 0.49 17.58 15.00
CA LYS A 96 -0.01 17.25 16.33
C LYS A 96 -0.45 15.78 16.40
N MET A 97 -1.27 15.34 15.46
CA MET A 97 -1.74 13.94 15.40
C MET A 97 -0.58 12.95 15.31
N TRP A 98 0.39 13.16 14.42
CA TRP A 98 1.54 12.29 14.30
C TRP A 98 2.39 12.28 15.57
N ARG A 99 2.65 13.46 16.15
CA ARG A 99 3.41 13.60 17.39
C ARG A 99 2.78 12.79 18.52
N GLU A 100 1.48 12.96 18.76
CA GLU A 100 0.74 12.25 19.81
C GLU A 100 0.83 10.74 19.62
N ARG A 101 0.43 10.24 18.45
CA ARG A 101 0.41 8.80 18.17
C ARG A 101 1.80 8.15 18.19
N LEU A 102 2.83 8.81 17.66
CA LEU A 102 4.21 8.29 17.67
C LEU A 102 4.83 8.32 19.07
N THR A 103 4.52 9.34 19.88
CA THR A 103 4.98 9.40 21.27
C THR A 103 4.36 8.30 22.11
N GLU A 104 3.08 7.97 21.90
CA GLU A 104 2.40 6.82 22.52
C GLU A 104 3.07 5.48 22.15
N LEU A 105 3.64 5.39 20.94
CA LEU A 105 4.41 4.24 20.47
C LEU A 105 5.90 4.27 20.91
N GLY A 106 6.27 5.21 21.77
CA GLY A 106 7.62 5.30 22.37
C GLY A 106 8.65 6.05 21.52
N PHE A 107 8.29 6.62 20.37
CA PHE A 107 9.23 7.39 19.56
C PHE A 107 9.57 8.74 20.19
N GLN A 108 10.85 9.11 20.21
CA GLN A 108 11.21 10.52 20.32
C GLN A 108 10.75 11.23 19.05
N THR A 109 9.97 12.30 19.16
CA THR A 109 9.48 13.04 17.99
C THR A 109 10.13 14.41 17.90
N VAL A 110 10.40 14.85 16.66
CA VAL A 110 10.87 16.19 16.35
C VAL A 110 10.19 16.74 15.11
N ASN A 111 9.49 17.87 15.23
CA ASN A 111 8.93 18.56 14.09
C ASN A 111 10.02 19.40 13.42
N PHE A 112 10.22 19.17 12.13
CA PHE A 112 11.16 19.96 11.33
C PHE A 112 10.40 21.00 10.51
N VAL A 113 10.67 22.25 10.79
CA VAL A 113 10.12 23.43 10.10
C VAL A 113 11.21 23.99 9.19
N TYR A 114 11.10 23.74 7.89
CA TYR A 114 12.03 24.20 6.88
C TYR A 114 11.68 25.62 6.38
N ARG A 115 12.63 26.28 5.72
CA ARG A 115 12.40 27.63 5.17
C ARG A 115 11.32 27.66 4.11
N THR A 116 10.43 28.65 4.24
CA THR A 116 9.37 29.00 3.28
C THR A 116 9.25 30.52 3.14
N PRO A 117 8.69 31.04 2.05
CA PRO A 117 8.22 30.39 0.83
C PRO A 117 9.36 29.84 -0.05
N ARG A 118 9.03 29.33 -1.24
CA ARG A 118 10.00 28.86 -2.24
C ARG A 118 11.10 29.87 -2.49
N PRO A 119 12.37 29.44 -2.69
CA PRO A 119 13.44 30.35 -3.03
C PRO A 119 13.27 30.94 -4.43
N VAL A 120 13.77 32.14 -4.64
CA VAL A 120 13.82 32.80 -5.95
C VAL A 120 15.14 32.49 -6.64
N GLY A 121 15.10 32.10 -7.93
CA GLY A 121 16.30 31.80 -8.73
C GLY A 121 16.98 30.46 -8.43
N LEU A 122 16.35 29.61 -7.61
CA LEU A 122 16.81 28.27 -7.27
C LEU A 122 15.69 27.27 -7.49
N PRO A 123 15.99 25.95 -7.58
CA PRO A 123 14.96 24.91 -7.55
C PRO A 123 14.05 25.08 -6.34
N ILE A 124 12.76 24.77 -6.50
CA ILE A 124 11.73 25.01 -5.47
C ILE A 124 12.01 24.36 -4.11
N TYR A 125 12.79 23.30 -4.10
CA TYR A 125 13.16 22.50 -2.92
C TYR A 125 14.53 22.86 -2.32
N GLN A 126 15.36 23.64 -3.02
CA GLN A 126 16.80 23.79 -2.70
C GLN A 126 17.03 24.19 -1.23
N THR A 127 16.44 25.28 -0.77
CA THR A 127 16.65 25.77 0.59
C THR A 127 16.08 24.83 1.66
N ALA A 128 14.96 24.17 1.37
CA ALA A 128 14.41 23.16 2.26
C ALA A 128 15.31 21.92 2.34
N TRP A 129 15.98 21.54 1.25
CA TRP A 129 16.92 20.42 1.22
C TRP A 129 18.21 20.73 2.00
N GLU A 130 18.75 21.95 1.87
CA GLU A 130 19.84 22.44 2.72
C GLU A 130 19.50 22.33 4.21
N ASP A 131 18.33 22.86 4.58
CA ASP A 131 17.81 22.80 5.94
C ASP A 131 17.63 21.35 6.42
N GLY A 132 17.08 20.48 5.56
CA GLY A 132 16.80 19.09 5.87
C GLY A 132 18.07 18.28 6.15
N GLN A 133 19.11 18.40 5.32
CA GLN A 133 20.37 17.70 5.57
C GLN A 133 20.97 18.12 6.92
N ARG A 134 20.99 19.43 7.20
CA ARG A 134 21.52 19.92 8.48
C ARG A 134 20.62 19.52 9.66
N ALA A 135 19.32 19.54 9.50
CA ALA A 135 18.37 19.09 10.52
C ALA A 135 18.60 17.62 10.91
N VAL A 136 18.80 16.72 9.92
CA VAL A 136 19.13 15.30 10.20
C VAL A 136 20.45 15.16 10.95
N ARG A 137 21.50 15.93 10.59
CA ARG A 137 22.77 15.96 11.32
C ARG A 137 22.58 16.39 12.78
N MET A 138 21.78 17.44 13.02
CA MET A 138 21.44 17.90 14.38
C MET A 138 20.71 16.82 15.17
N VAL A 139 19.70 16.19 14.57
CA VAL A 139 18.95 15.10 15.22
C VAL A 139 19.90 13.96 15.58
N ARG A 140 20.77 13.53 14.68
CA ARG A 140 21.74 12.47 14.94
C ARG A 140 22.73 12.84 16.04
N ALA A 141 23.24 14.07 16.05
CA ALA A 141 24.18 14.55 17.07
C ALA A 141 23.56 14.66 18.48
N GLU A 142 22.25 14.88 18.59
CA GLU A 142 21.53 14.98 19.88
C GLU A 142 21.08 13.61 20.44
N ALA A 143 21.34 12.50 19.72
CA ALA A 143 20.80 11.18 20.04
C ALA A 143 21.15 10.69 21.43
N GLU A 144 22.44 10.70 21.80
CA GLU A 144 22.91 10.28 23.13
C GLU A 144 22.28 11.12 24.25
N LYS A 145 22.29 12.44 24.10
CA LYS A 145 21.73 13.37 25.08
C LYS A 145 20.22 13.16 25.30
N ARG A 146 19.48 12.80 24.24
CA ARG A 146 18.05 12.62 24.27
C ARG A 146 17.61 11.18 24.53
N GLY A 147 18.55 10.22 24.45
CA GLY A 147 18.35 8.82 24.82
C GLY A 147 17.66 7.98 23.74
N TYR A 148 17.97 8.24 22.47
CA TYR A 148 17.60 7.38 21.33
C TYR A 148 18.83 6.97 20.51
N ASN A 149 18.67 5.98 19.65
CA ASN A 149 19.73 5.43 18.82
C ASN A 149 19.97 6.31 17.59
N PRO A 150 21.20 6.80 17.32
CA PRO A 150 21.51 7.59 16.14
C PRO A 150 21.35 6.83 14.82
N GLU A 151 21.30 5.49 14.84
CA GLU A 151 21.04 4.62 13.69
C GLU A 151 19.56 4.21 13.58
N LYS A 152 18.66 4.85 14.37
CA LYS A 152 17.22 4.67 14.29
C LYS A 152 16.49 5.99 14.17
N ILE A 153 16.77 6.71 13.07
CA ILE A 153 16.15 7.99 12.73
C ILE A 153 15.27 7.81 11.49
N GLY A 154 13.96 7.95 11.67
CA GLY A 154 12.97 7.90 10.60
C GLY A 154 12.37 9.27 10.29
N VAL A 155 11.71 9.35 9.14
CA VAL A 155 10.95 10.51 8.71
C VAL A 155 9.51 10.10 8.41
N ILE A 156 8.52 10.87 8.88
CA ILE A 156 7.14 10.81 8.39
C ILE A 156 6.77 12.15 7.75
N SER A 157 6.15 12.10 6.58
CA SER A 157 6.03 13.27 5.73
C SER A 157 4.75 13.29 4.90
N MET A 158 4.41 14.45 4.34
CA MET A 158 3.27 14.63 3.42
C MET A 158 3.59 15.65 2.32
N SER A 159 3.11 15.40 1.07
CA SER A 159 3.10 16.39 -0.03
C SER A 159 4.51 16.88 -0.41
N ALA A 160 4.76 18.20 -0.41
CA ALA A 160 6.09 18.77 -0.59
C ALA A 160 7.09 18.31 0.49
N GLY A 161 6.61 18.07 1.73
CA GLY A 161 7.41 17.45 2.78
C GLY A 161 7.82 16.03 2.43
N SER A 162 6.98 15.29 1.71
CA SER A 162 7.32 13.96 1.20
C SER A 162 8.34 14.01 0.07
N HIS A 163 8.31 15.03 -0.81
CA HIS A 163 9.38 15.27 -1.76
C HIS A 163 10.73 15.52 -1.03
N LEU A 164 10.71 16.34 0.02
CA LEU A 164 11.88 16.58 0.85
C LEU A 164 12.37 15.31 1.55
N ALA A 165 11.46 14.51 2.11
CA ALA A 165 11.77 13.21 2.73
C ALA A 165 12.42 12.25 1.71
N LEU A 166 11.93 12.22 0.46
CA LEU A 166 12.54 11.42 -0.62
C LEU A 166 13.96 11.90 -0.94
N LEU A 167 14.22 13.21 -1.00
CA LEU A 167 15.59 13.74 -1.16
C LEU A 167 16.51 13.28 -0.03
N LEU A 168 16.05 13.34 1.22
CA LEU A 168 16.82 12.88 2.39
C LEU A 168 17.03 11.35 2.38
N ALA A 169 16.06 10.60 1.87
CA ALA A 169 16.08 9.14 1.82
C ALA A 169 16.93 8.58 0.67
N THR A 170 17.05 9.31 -0.45
CA THR A 170 17.67 8.78 -1.70
C THR A 170 18.91 9.50 -2.14
N SER A 171 19.20 10.69 -1.59
CA SER A 171 20.24 11.60 -2.11
C SER A 171 21.11 12.18 -0.99
N SER A 172 21.29 11.46 0.11
CA SER A 172 22.03 11.94 1.28
C SER A 172 23.53 12.11 1.03
N GLN A 173 24.08 11.43 0.02
CA GLN A 173 25.50 11.53 -0.36
C GLN A 173 25.75 12.68 -1.33
N THR A 174 24.72 13.37 -1.81
CA THR A 174 24.84 14.60 -2.59
C THR A 174 24.70 15.79 -1.64
N ALA A 175 25.76 16.59 -1.49
CA ALA A 175 25.74 17.74 -0.62
C ALA A 175 24.77 18.82 -1.12
N ALA A 176 23.81 19.22 -0.29
CA ALA A 176 22.87 20.30 -0.60
C ALA A 176 23.51 21.70 -0.40
N TYR A 177 24.53 21.80 0.41
CA TYR A 177 25.25 23.03 0.75
C TYR A 177 26.71 22.73 1.09
N GLU A 178 27.59 23.77 1.06
CA GLU A 178 28.98 23.67 1.49
C GLU A 178 29.08 23.58 3.03
N PRO A 179 29.93 22.70 3.59
CA PRO A 179 30.10 22.56 5.03
C PRO A 179 30.49 23.88 5.71
N ILE A 180 29.93 24.17 6.87
CA ILE A 180 30.14 25.43 7.60
C ILE A 180 30.73 25.26 9.02
N ASP A 181 30.59 24.08 9.61
CA ASP A 181 31.15 23.75 10.93
C ASP A 181 31.25 22.22 11.12
N LYS A 182 31.74 21.78 12.31
CA LYS A 182 31.93 20.35 12.64
C LYS A 182 30.64 19.50 12.63
N LEU A 183 29.46 20.11 12.74
CA LEU A 183 28.21 19.36 12.64
C LEU A 183 28.04 18.75 11.24
N ASP A 184 28.63 19.36 10.23
CA ASP A 184 28.53 18.90 8.85
C ASP A 184 29.37 17.65 8.56
N ASP A 185 30.23 17.22 9.52
CA ASP A 185 30.91 15.93 9.50
C ASP A 185 30.00 14.78 9.92
N VAL A 186 28.85 15.08 10.58
CA VAL A 186 27.85 14.08 10.99
C VAL A 186 27.05 13.60 9.76
N PRO A 187 26.82 12.28 9.58
CA PRO A 187 26.02 11.78 8.46
C PRO A 187 24.58 12.33 8.44
N CYS A 188 24.08 12.68 7.24
CA CYS A 188 22.73 13.23 7.06
C CYS A 188 21.73 12.24 6.44
N HIS A 189 22.07 10.96 6.29
CA HIS A 189 21.13 9.95 5.84
C HIS A 189 20.09 9.65 6.93
N ILE A 190 18.90 9.22 6.52
CA ILE A 190 17.86 8.71 7.41
C ILE A 190 17.80 7.18 7.27
N ASN A 191 17.21 6.49 8.26
CA ASN A 191 17.20 5.03 8.29
C ASN A 191 15.92 4.43 7.71
N TRP A 192 14.81 5.18 7.68
CA TRP A 192 13.58 4.83 6.96
C TRP A 192 12.73 6.07 6.68
N ALA A 193 11.79 5.95 5.74
CA ALA A 193 10.84 7.00 5.42
C ALA A 193 9.40 6.50 5.33
N VAL A 194 8.47 7.29 5.86
CA VAL A 194 7.03 7.19 5.65
C VAL A 194 6.60 8.37 4.77
N VAL A 195 6.21 8.07 3.55
CA VAL A 195 6.02 9.04 2.47
C VAL A 195 4.55 9.07 2.07
N ASN A 196 3.82 10.13 2.46
CA ASN A 196 2.41 10.29 2.14
C ASN A 196 2.22 11.30 1.00
N ALA A 197 1.48 10.91 -0.03
CA ALA A 197 1.09 11.75 -1.17
C ALA A 197 2.25 12.64 -1.68
N PRO A 198 3.40 12.07 -2.09
CA PRO A 198 4.54 12.87 -2.52
C PRO A 198 4.22 13.70 -3.76
N ALA A 199 4.46 15.02 -3.69
CA ALA A 199 4.36 15.94 -4.81
C ALA A 199 5.72 16.05 -5.54
N TYR A 200 5.72 16.58 -6.77
CA TYR A 200 6.93 16.96 -7.54
C TYR A 200 7.92 15.82 -7.83
N VAL A 201 7.46 14.59 -7.80
CA VAL A 201 8.32 13.40 -7.94
C VAL A 201 8.66 13.10 -9.40
N THR A 202 7.81 13.52 -10.32
CA THR A 202 7.91 13.24 -11.76
C THR A 202 8.34 14.47 -12.55
N THR A 203 8.99 14.27 -13.69
CA THR A 203 9.55 15.35 -14.52
C THR A 203 8.53 16.39 -14.98
N ASP A 204 7.25 16.02 -15.14
CA ASP A 204 6.14 16.92 -15.44
C ASP A 204 5.68 17.76 -14.24
N GLY A 205 6.06 17.36 -13.02
CA GLY A 205 5.73 18.04 -11.77
C GLY A 205 6.87 18.84 -11.12
N GLU A 206 8.08 18.79 -11.65
CA GLU A 206 9.29 19.37 -11.02
C GLU A 206 9.19 20.86 -10.71
N ASN A 207 8.50 21.62 -11.55
CA ASN A 207 8.35 23.07 -11.39
C ASN A 207 7.20 23.47 -10.45
N GLY A 208 6.62 22.51 -9.72
CA GLY A 208 5.58 22.76 -8.74
C GLY A 208 4.19 22.92 -9.32
N SER A 209 3.98 22.53 -10.55
CA SER A 209 2.64 22.34 -11.09
C SER A 209 2.14 20.93 -10.75
N PRO A 210 0.86 20.75 -10.34
CA PRO A 210 0.29 19.41 -10.26
C PRO A 210 0.34 18.80 -11.67
N ALA A 211 0.70 17.52 -11.78
CA ALA A 211 0.50 16.77 -13.01
C ALA A 211 -0.99 16.90 -13.38
N THR A 212 -1.28 17.36 -14.58
CA THR A 212 -2.67 17.51 -15.00
C THR A 212 -3.33 16.14 -15.05
N ARG A 213 -4.62 16.04 -14.67
CA ARG A 213 -5.36 14.77 -14.73
C ARG A 213 -5.36 14.10 -16.11
N GLU A 214 -5.12 14.85 -17.16
CA GLU A 214 -4.97 14.38 -18.53
C GLU A 214 -3.64 13.67 -18.76
N GLY A 215 -2.63 13.93 -17.91
CA GLY A 215 -1.32 13.31 -17.93
C GLY A 215 -1.20 12.08 -17.05
N TYR A 216 -2.18 11.18 -17.00
CA TYR A 216 -1.95 9.82 -16.49
C TYR A 216 -0.94 9.07 -17.39
N GLY A 217 0.03 9.82 -17.92
CA GLY A 217 1.01 9.36 -18.88
C GLY A 217 1.76 8.16 -18.36
N ILE A 218 1.62 7.08 -19.10
CA ILE A 218 2.45 5.86 -18.98
C ILE A 218 3.93 6.23 -19.16
N ASP A 219 4.22 7.38 -19.78
CA ASP A 219 5.57 7.86 -20.13
C ASP A 219 6.16 8.87 -19.15
N VAL A 220 5.54 9.08 -17.99
CA VAL A 220 6.09 9.98 -16.97
C VAL A 220 7.35 9.37 -16.37
N LYS A 221 8.43 10.14 -16.30
CA LYS A 221 9.70 9.74 -15.72
C LYS A 221 9.86 10.28 -14.31
N LEU A 222 10.62 9.54 -13.53
CA LEU A 222 11.10 10.02 -12.23
C LEU A 222 12.02 11.22 -12.42
N SER A 223 11.91 12.22 -11.55
CA SER A 223 12.82 13.37 -11.55
C SER A 223 14.25 12.96 -11.24
N ASP A 224 15.21 13.52 -12.00
CA ASP A 224 16.64 13.23 -11.86
C ASP A 224 17.25 13.77 -10.55
N VAL A 225 16.49 14.48 -9.74
CA VAL A 225 16.96 15.00 -8.43
C VAL A 225 17.17 13.87 -7.42
N PHE A 226 16.45 12.75 -7.56
CA PHE A 226 16.58 11.58 -6.71
C PHE A 226 17.74 10.70 -7.19
N LYS A 227 18.85 10.67 -6.44
CA LYS A 227 20.09 9.99 -6.87
C LYS A 227 20.14 8.49 -6.55
N PHE A 228 19.32 8.03 -5.58
CA PHE A 228 19.33 6.64 -5.13
C PHE A 228 20.74 6.13 -4.83
N ASP A 229 21.36 6.79 -3.89
CA ASP A 229 22.73 6.48 -3.44
C ASP A 229 22.77 5.22 -2.53
N GLU A 230 23.96 4.83 -2.08
CA GLU A 230 24.18 3.64 -1.24
C GLU A 230 23.60 3.77 0.17
N LYS A 231 23.12 4.96 0.55
CA LYS A 231 22.41 5.21 1.81
C LYS A 231 20.89 5.31 1.63
N THR A 232 20.39 5.02 0.43
CA THR A 232 18.94 4.94 0.19
C THR A 232 18.29 3.95 1.15
N CYS A 233 17.29 4.40 1.89
CA CYS A 233 16.70 3.66 2.99
C CYS A 233 15.37 2.97 2.62
N PRO A 234 14.95 1.95 3.39
CA PRO A 234 13.60 1.38 3.30
C PRO A 234 12.51 2.43 3.48
N MET A 235 11.38 2.27 2.76
CA MET A 235 10.27 3.22 2.90
C MET A 235 8.89 2.62 2.62
N THR A 236 7.87 3.23 3.21
CA THR A 236 6.47 3.00 2.86
C THR A 236 5.93 4.23 2.13
N LEU A 237 5.30 3.98 0.98
CA LEU A 237 4.73 4.98 0.09
C LEU A 237 3.21 4.85 0.12
N GLN A 238 2.50 5.90 0.48
CA GLN A 238 1.04 5.91 0.52
C GLN A 238 0.50 7.03 -0.37
N HIS A 239 -0.43 6.72 -1.29
CA HIS A 239 -0.90 7.71 -2.26
C HIS A 239 -2.38 7.51 -2.62
N GLY A 240 -3.09 8.62 -2.81
CA GLY A 240 -4.49 8.61 -3.27
C GLY A 240 -4.60 8.46 -4.79
N GLY A 241 -5.53 7.63 -5.24
CA GLY A 241 -5.80 7.42 -6.67
C GLY A 241 -6.34 8.66 -7.38
N LEU A 242 -6.99 9.57 -6.65
CA LEU A 242 -7.55 10.84 -7.16
C LEU A 242 -6.62 12.04 -6.92
N ASP A 243 -5.41 11.81 -6.42
CA ASP A 243 -4.45 12.87 -6.16
C ASP A 243 -4.01 13.57 -7.46
N PRO A 244 -4.06 14.92 -7.54
CA PRO A 244 -3.55 15.65 -8.69
C PRO A 244 -2.03 15.51 -8.91
N TYR A 245 -1.26 15.16 -7.86
CA TYR A 245 0.18 14.85 -7.95
C TYR A 245 0.41 13.38 -8.24
N THR A 246 -0.12 12.87 -9.25
CA THR A 246 -0.20 11.48 -9.72
C THR A 246 0.50 10.40 -8.88
N PRO A 247 -0.19 9.35 -8.42
CA PRO A 247 0.42 8.21 -7.72
C PRO A 247 1.45 7.43 -8.56
N ASN A 248 1.56 7.70 -9.87
CA ASN A 248 2.63 7.13 -10.69
C ASN A 248 4.02 7.52 -10.18
N GLY A 249 4.18 8.69 -9.55
CA GLY A 249 5.43 9.04 -8.87
C GLY A 249 5.81 8.04 -7.79
N SER A 250 4.86 7.60 -6.97
CA SER A 250 5.09 6.58 -5.95
C SER A 250 5.39 5.21 -6.55
N THR A 251 4.75 4.82 -7.66
CA THR A 251 5.07 3.55 -8.34
C THR A 251 6.48 3.55 -8.93
N LEU A 252 6.95 4.69 -9.47
CA LEU A 252 8.30 4.83 -10.01
C LEU A 252 9.37 4.74 -8.91
N ILE A 253 9.15 5.40 -7.76
CA ILE A 253 10.04 5.26 -6.59
C ILE A 253 10.07 3.80 -6.13
N TYR A 254 8.89 3.17 -5.97
CA TYR A 254 8.80 1.78 -5.54
C TYR A 254 9.57 0.82 -6.48
N ARG A 255 9.42 0.98 -7.80
CA ARG A 255 10.19 0.21 -8.80
C ARG A 255 11.68 0.36 -8.58
N ARG A 256 12.16 1.60 -8.42
CA ARG A 256 13.59 1.87 -8.22
C ARG A 256 14.13 1.22 -6.95
N LEU A 257 13.38 1.26 -5.85
CA LEU A 257 13.75 0.58 -4.60
C LEU A 257 13.85 -0.94 -4.79
N ARG A 258 12.88 -1.53 -5.51
CA ARG A 258 12.90 -2.94 -5.83
C ARG A 258 14.13 -3.36 -6.66
N GLU A 259 14.49 -2.59 -7.70
CA GLU A 259 15.71 -2.82 -8.47
C GLU A 259 16.96 -2.83 -7.59
N MET A 260 17.01 -1.96 -6.59
CA MET A 260 18.09 -1.88 -5.60
C MET A 260 17.97 -2.93 -4.49
N LYS A 261 16.92 -3.74 -4.47
CA LYS A 261 16.59 -4.71 -3.41
C LYS A 261 16.44 -4.06 -2.02
N ILE A 262 15.94 -2.83 -2.00
CA ILE A 262 15.61 -2.09 -0.77
C ILE A 262 14.16 -2.40 -0.40
N PRO A 263 13.87 -2.87 0.83
CA PRO A 263 12.51 -3.17 1.27
C PRO A 263 11.59 -1.96 1.16
N ALA A 264 10.43 -2.15 0.54
CA ALA A 264 9.48 -1.06 0.34
C ALA A 264 8.02 -1.53 0.40
N GLU A 265 7.14 -0.63 0.87
CA GLU A 265 5.70 -0.80 0.76
C GLU A 265 5.10 0.27 -0.14
N LEU A 266 4.06 -0.10 -0.88
CA LEU A 266 3.28 0.80 -1.72
C LEU A 266 1.80 0.57 -1.46
N HIS A 267 1.11 1.61 -1.00
CA HIS A 267 -0.32 1.59 -0.71
C HIS A 267 -1.04 2.64 -1.55
N LEU A 268 -1.89 2.20 -2.45
CA LEU A 268 -2.61 3.05 -3.39
C LEU A 268 -4.12 2.95 -3.16
N TYR A 269 -4.73 4.05 -2.76
CA TYR A 269 -6.13 4.15 -2.34
C TYR A 269 -6.98 4.78 -3.45
N PRO A 270 -7.88 4.03 -4.12
CA PRO A 270 -8.52 4.47 -5.37
C PRO A 270 -9.38 5.73 -5.21
N ASN A 271 -10.07 5.88 -4.08
CA ASN A 271 -11.06 6.94 -3.84
C ASN A 271 -10.51 8.10 -2.97
N GLN A 272 -9.20 8.12 -2.71
CA GLN A 272 -8.56 9.16 -1.90
C GLN A 272 -7.91 10.22 -2.78
N GLY A 273 -8.02 11.48 -2.36
CA GLY A 273 -7.32 12.62 -2.96
C GLY A 273 -5.95 12.86 -2.33
N HIS A 274 -5.51 14.12 -2.38
CA HIS A 274 -4.26 14.55 -1.76
C HIS A 274 -4.39 14.62 -0.25
N GLY A 275 -3.64 13.81 0.50
CA GLY A 275 -3.73 13.75 1.96
C GLY A 275 -2.74 12.80 2.61
N ALA A 276 -2.82 12.69 3.94
CA ALA A 276 -2.17 11.65 4.72
C ALA A 276 -3.14 10.47 4.87
N PHE A 277 -2.60 9.27 4.78
CA PHE A 277 -3.38 8.03 4.77
C PHE A 277 -3.12 7.17 6.00
N GLY A 278 -3.74 5.98 6.02
CA GLY A 278 -3.77 5.01 7.09
C GLY A 278 -2.52 4.95 7.98
N PHE A 279 -2.57 5.59 9.15
CA PHE A 279 -1.46 5.54 10.11
C PHE A 279 -1.18 4.11 10.56
N GLU A 280 -2.16 3.23 10.51
CA GLU A 280 -2.04 1.81 10.79
C GLU A 280 -1.03 1.13 9.85
N ARG A 281 -1.00 1.50 8.56
CA ARG A 281 -0.02 0.98 7.58
C ARG A 281 1.39 1.44 7.91
N THR A 282 1.52 2.67 8.40
CA THR A 282 2.79 3.19 8.94
C THR A 282 3.29 2.36 10.11
N VAL A 283 2.43 2.03 11.06
CA VAL A 283 2.77 1.21 12.24
C VAL A 283 3.15 -0.21 11.84
N GLU A 284 2.38 -0.82 10.95
CA GLU A 284 2.66 -2.16 10.42
C GLU A 284 4.03 -2.23 9.72
N PHE A 285 4.35 -1.24 8.88
CA PHE A 285 5.65 -1.13 8.22
C PHE A 285 6.78 -0.98 9.24
N MET A 286 6.66 -0.04 10.17
CA MET A 286 7.70 0.19 11.19
C MET A 286 7.93 -1.04 12.06
N ARG A 287 6.86 -1.76 12.41
CA ARG A 287 6.95 -3.02 13.15
C ARG A 287 7.60 -4.11 12.30
N GLN A 288 7.17 -4.30 11.06
CA GLN A 288 7.73 -5.27 10.12
C GLN A 288 9.24 -5.08 9.92
N MET A 289 9.70 -3.84 9.92
CA MET A 289 11.11 -3.47 9.72
C MET A 289 11.94 -3.46 11.02
N GLY A 290 11.36 -3.78 12.19
CA GLY A 290 12.06 -3.78 13.47
C GLY A 290 12.37 -2.39 14.04
N TYR A 291 11.68 -1.34 13.57
CA TYR A 291 11.86 0.03 14.09
C TYR A 291 11.06 0.28 15.38
N MET A 292 10.29 -0.69 15.83
CA MET A 292 9.45 -0.63 17.04
C MET A 292 9.76 -1.77 18.03
N GLY A 293 11.01 -2.20 18.12
CA GLY A 293 11.43 -3.33 18.94
C GLY A 293 11.40 -4.66 18.18
N GLU A 294 11.49 -5.77 18.90
CA GLU A 294 11.48 -7.11 18.32
C GLU A 294 10.10 -7.47 17.76
N LEU A 295 10.09 -8.21 16.67
CA LEU A 295 8.85 -8.79 16.11
C LEU A 295 8.35 -9.90 17.05
N GLU A 296 7.05 -9.92 17.28
CA GLU A 296 6.43 -11.08 17.90
C GLU A 296 6.63 -12.33 17.02
N PRO A 297 6.72 -13.53 17.61
CA PRO A 297 6.83 -14.77 16.84
C PRO A 297 5.72 -14.91 15.79
N GLU A 298 6.06 -15.48 14.64
CA GLU A 298 5.05 -15.76 13.61
C GLU A 298 4.04 -16.80 14.12
N VAL A 299 2.77 -16.55 13.81
CA VAL A 299 1.65 -17.47 14.06
C VAL A 299 1.01 -17.91 12.75
N GLU A 300 0.51 -19.13 12.72
CA GLU A 300 -0.26 -19.61 11.56
C GLU A 300 -1.58 -18.83 11.43
N LEU A 301 -1.79 -18.20 10.27
CA LEU A 301 -2.99 -17.40 10.04
C LEU A 301 -4.27 -18.25 9.98
N MET A 302 -4.16 -19.53 9.65
CA MET A 302 -5.27 -20.49 9.73
C MET A 302 -5.90 -20.55 11.13
N SER A 303 -5.09 -20.45 12.19
CA SER A 303 -5.58 -20.52 13.58
C SER A 303 -6.24 -19.23 14.04
N ARG A 304 -5.83 -18.07 13.49
CA ARG A 304 -6.36 -16.74 13.86
C ARG A 304 -7.86 -16.61 13.54
N TYR A 305 -8.28 -17.12 12.40
CA TYR A 305 -9.63 -16.91 11.87
C TYR A 305 -10.58 -18.06 12.22
N GLY A 306 -10.34 -18.75 13.32
CA GLY A 306 -11.24 -19.73 13.90
C GLY A 306 -11.47 -20.98 13.06
N ASN A 307 -12.59 -21.60 13.30
CA ASN A 307 -13.10 -22.77 12.59
C ASN A 307 -14.28 -22.38 11.67
N ASP A 308 -14.99 -23.35 11.16
CA ASP A 308 -16.18 -23.13 10.32
C ASP A 308 -17.47 -22.79 11.12
N ASP A 309 -17.37 -22.41 12.41
CA ASP A 309 -18.53 -22.12 13.27
C ASP A 309 -19.36 -20.92 12.79
N ALA A 310 -18.77 -20.01 12.01
CA ALA A 310 -19.49 -18.89 11.38
C ALA A 310 -20.38 -19.33 10.21
N ARG A 311 -20.23 -20.56 9.73
CA ARG A 311 -20.97 -21.13 8.62
C ARG A 311 -22.26 -21.80 9.10
N ALA A 312 -23.39 -21.53 8.43
CA ALA A 312 -24.68 -22.19 8.71
C ALA A 312 -24.89 -23.47 7.88
N GLU A 313 -24.46 -23.45 6.63
CA GLU A 313 -24.74 -24.52 5.65
C GLU A 313 -23.58 -24.67 4.64
N LEU A 314 -23.41 -25.90 4.15
CA LEU A 314 -22.52 -26.25 3.04
C LEU A 314 -23.28 -27.01 1.97
N ILE A 315 -23.24 -26.51 0.73
CA ILE A 315 -23.82 -27.18 -0.44
C ILE A 315 -22.72 -27.37 -1.47
N VAL A 316 -22.57 -28.55 -2.03
CA VAL A 316 -21.56 -28.88 -3.06
C VAL A 316 -22.25 -29.12 -4.40
N GLU A 317 -21.75 -28.50 -5.48
CA GLU A 317 -22.28 -28.63 -6.83
C GLU A 317 -21.16 -28.82 -7.85
N ASP A 318 -21.37 -29.72 -8.81
CA ASP A 318 -20.45 -29.91 -9.95
C ASP A 318 -20.49 -28.69 -10.88
N VAL A 319 -19.35 -28.25 -11.36
CA VAL A 319 -19.25 -27.11 -12.31
C VAL A 319 -19.84 -27.50 -13.67
N TRP A 320 -19.62 -28.73 -14.11
CA TRP A 320 -20.04 -29.22 -15.42
C TRP A 320 -21.09 -30.33 -15.31
N PRO A 321 -22.11 -30.34 -16.17
CA PRO A 321 -22.98 -31.50 -16.32
C PRO A 321 -22.17 -32.72 -16.74
N GLU A 322 -22.63 -33.89 -16.38
CA GLU A 322 -21.94 -35.14 -16.71
C GLU A 322 -21.68 -35.27 -18.23
N GLY A 323 -20.46 -35.64 -18.58
CA GLY A 323 -20.04 -35.84 -19.97
C GLY A 323 -19.91 -34.55 -20.81
N LYS A 324 -20.12 -33.35 -20.24
CA LYS A 324 -20.11 -32.06 -20.98
C LYS A 324 -18.89 -31.18 -20.71
N MET A 325 -17.92 -31.64 -19.93
CA MET A 325 -16.73 -30.87 -19.59
C MET A 325 -15.81 -30.73 -20.82
N PRO A 326 -15.51 -29.50 -21.28
CA PRO A 326 -14.65 -29.28 -22.46
C PRO A 326 -13.18 -29.60 -22.16
N ASP A 327 -12.41 -29.94 -23.16
CA ASP A 327 -10.96 -30.21 -23.09
C ASP A 327 -10.54 -31.11 -21.92
N LYS A 328 -11.35 -32.13 -21.61
CA LYS A 328 -11.13 -33.06 -20.51
C LYS A 328 -9.81 -33.80 -20.67
N GLN A 329 -8.96 -33.74 -19.62
CA GLN A 329 -7.75 -34.54 -19.51
C GLN A 329 -7.95 -35.68 -18.51
N GLU A 330 -7.42 -36.87 -18.76
CA GLU A 330 -7.63 -38.05 -17.91
C GLU A 330 -7.10 -37.90 -16.48
N ASN A 331 -6.00 -37.13 -16.32
CA ASN A 331 -5.33 -36.92 -15.03
C ASN A 331 -5.88 -35.73 -14.23
N GLN A 332 -6.89 -35.01 -14.74
CA GLN A 332 -7.45 -33.85 -14.05
C GLN A 332 -8.58 -34.24 -13.09
N CYS A 333 -8.59 -33.57 -11.92
CA CYS A 333 -9.71 -33.70 -10.98
C CYS A 333 -11.01 -33.13 -11.58
N LYS A 334 -12.15 -33.59 -11.07
CA LYS A 334 -13.47 -33.01 -11.38
C LYS A 334 -13.60 -31.64 -10.70
N PRO A 335 -13.97 -30.57 -11.41
CA PRO A 335 -14.17 -29.27 -10.81
C PRO A 335 -15.55 -29.17 -10.13
N TYR A 336 -15.60 -28.52 -8.98
CA TYR A 336 -16.83 -28.29 -8.21
C TYR A 336 -16.78 -26.95 -7.49
N ILE A 337 -17.94 -26.49 -7.01
CA ILE A 337 -18.10 -25.36 -6.13
C ILE A 337 -18.73 -25.79 -4.82
N GLU A 338 -18.39 -25.08 -3.74
CA GLU A 338 -18.99 -25.26 -2.42
C GLU A 338 -19.56 -23.93 -1.93
N TRP A 339 -20.84 -23.92 -1.59
CA TRP A 339 -21.50 -22.77 -1.01
C TRP A 339 -21.37 -22.78 0.50
N HIS A 340 -20.85 -21.70 1.07
CA HIS A 340 -20.69 -21.47 2.50
C HIS A 340 -21.55 -20.29 2.91
N PHE A 341 -22.74 -20.57 3.41
CA PHE A 341 -23.67 -19.52 3.86
C PHE A 341 -23.30 -19.07 5.27
N PRO A 342 -23.21 -17.74 5.54
CA PRO A 342 -22.96 -17.24 6.89
C PRO A 342 -24.17 -17.50 7.79
N LYS A 343 -23.96 -17.69 9.11
CA LYS A 343 -25.03 -17.79 10.09
C LYS A 343 -25.91 -16.54 10.14
N GLU A 344 -25.28 -15.38 10.00
CA GLU A 344 -25.93 -14.07 9.94
C GLU A 344 -25.56 -13.39 8.63
N LYS A 345 -26.48 -13.42 7.68
CA LYS A 345 -26.29 -12.77 6.38
C LYS A 345 -26.45 -11.25 6.51
N LYS A 346 -25.40 -10.48 6.14
CA LYS A 346 -25.40 -9.00 6.16
C LYS A 346 -25.47 -8.36 4.77
N THR A 347 -25.31 -9.17 3.73
CA THR A 347 -25.39 -8.71 2.33
C THR A 347 -25.91 -9.84 1.44
N ASP A 348 -26.44 -9.47 0.29
CA ASP A 348 -26.83 -10.38 -0.80
C ASP A 348 -25.68 -10.66 -1.79
N ALA A 349 -24.49 -10.14 -1.52
CA ALA A 349 -23.28 -10.34 -2.33
C ALA A 349 -22.71 -11.75 -2.18
N ILE A 350 -21.98 -12.18 -3.22
CA ILE A 350 -21.31 -13.48 -3.30
C ILE A 350 -19.83 -13.25 -3.57
N GLN A 351 -18.95 -13.90 -2.79
CA GLN A 351 -17.53 -13.93 -3.04
C GLN A 351 -17.08 -15.34 -3.44
N ILE A 352 -16.67 -15.52 -4.68
CA ILE A 352 -16.06 -16.77 -5.14
C ILE A 352 -14.57 -16.74 -4.78
N ILE A 353 -14.05 -17.80 -4.14
CA ILE A 353 -12.65 -17.92 -3.71
C ILE A 353 -12.03 -19.21 -4.22
N TYR A 354 -10.80 -19.15 -4.67
CA TYR A 354 -10.01 -20.31 -5.09
C TYR A 354 -8.53 -20.14 -4.84
N SER A 355 -7.81 -21.25 -4.64
CA SER A 355 -6.37 -21.24 -4.36
C SER A 355 -5.52 -21.17 -5.62
N GLY A 356 -4.22 -20.97 -5.42
CA GLY A 356 -3.19 -21.00 -6.46
C GLY A 356 -2.69 -22.40 -6.80
N GLY A 357 -1.44 -22.71 -6.41
CA GLY A 357 -0.80 -23.99 -6.61
C GLY A 357 -0.26 -24.21 -8.04
N SER A 358 0.14 -23.16 -8.73
CA SER A 358 0.76 -23.21 -10.09
C SER A 358 -0.09 -23.94 -11.14
N TYR A 359 -1.41 -24.00 -10.94
CA TYR A 359 -2.33 -24.85 -11.71
C TYR A 359 -2.05 -26.36 -11.61
N MET A 360 -1.18 -26.79 -10.69
CA MET A 360 -0.82 -28.19 -10.49
C MET A 360 -1.64 -28.86 -9.38
N GLY A 361 -1.99 -28.11 -8.33
CA GLY A 361 -2.79 -28.56 -7.22
C GLY A 361 -3.44 -27.39 -6.49
N ASN A 362 -4.63 -27.60 -5.98
CA ASN A 362 -5.36 -26.60 -5.20
C ASN A 362 -6.35 -27.30 -4.26
N GLY A 363 -6.95 -26.56 -3.34
CA GLY A 363 -7.97 -27.09 -2.46
C GLY A 363 -8.73 -25.99 -1.71
N PRO A 364 -10.02 -26.22 -1.40
CA PRO A 364 -10.87 -25.23 -0.74
C PRO A 364 -10.52 -25.04 0.75
N ASP A 365 -9.80 -25.98 1.37
CA ASP A 365 -9.46 -25.97 2.80
C ASP A 365 -8.00 -25.56 3.07
N GLY A 366 -7.26 -25.16 2.03
CA GLY A 366 -5.88 -24.71 2.16
C GLY A 366 -5.76 -23.32 2.78
N PHE A 367 -4.53 -22.98 3.22
CA PHE A 367 -4.19 -21.69 3.85
C PHE A 367 -4.50 -20.47 2.95
N GLU A 368 -4.63 -20.64 1.65
CA GLU A 368 -4.98 -19.57 0.71
C GLU A 368 -6.49 -19.30 0.64
N VAL A 369 -7.32 -20.24 1.08
CA VAL A 369 -8.79 -20.16 0.95
C VAL A 369 -9.49 -20.13 2.30
N ALA A 370 -9.18 -21.07 3.18
CA ALA A 370 -9.95 -21.27 4.41
C ALA A 370 -9.96 -20.05 5.35
N PRO A 371 -8.85 -19.33 5.60
CA PRO A 371 -8.88 -18.13 6.45
C PRO A 371 -9.80 -17.04 5.88
N ALA A 372 -9.72 -16.78 4.58
CA ALA A 372 -10.54 -15.78 3.93
C ALA A 372 -12.01 -16.18 3.90
N ARG A 373 -12.32 -17.44 3.63
CA ARG A 373 -13.68 -17.99 3.69
C ARG A 373 -14.30 -17.74 5.07
N ARG A 374 -13.60 -18.12 6.14
CA ARG A 374 -14.08 -17.97 7.52
C ARG A 374 -14.29 -16.50 7.87
N TYR A 375 -13.28 -15.67 7.60
CA TYR A 375 -13.34 -14.24 7.84
C TYR A 375 -14.54 -13.58 7.14
N LEU A 376 -14.79 -13.91 5.86
CA LEU A 376 -15.89 -13.33 5.10
C LEU A 376 -17.27 -13.85 5.56
N ASN A 377 -17.36 -15.12 5.99
CA ASN A 377 -18.58 -15.62 6.61
C ASN A 377 -18.88 -14.92 7.96
N GLU A 378 -17.87 -14.60 8.77
CA GLU A 378 -18.02 -13.78 9.98
C GLU A 378 -18.51 -12.36 9.64
N MET A 379 -18.06 -11.79 8.51
CA MET A 379 -18.57 -10.52 7.99
C MET A 379 -20.02 -10.59 7.46
N GLY A 380 -20.62 -11.78 7.39
CA GLY A 380 -21.96 -11.98 6.86
C GLY A 380 -22.06 -12.06 5.34
N ILE A 381 -20.96 -12.34 4.65
CA ILE A 381 -20.87 -12.50 3.20
C ILE A 381 -20.99 -13.98 2.84
N THR A 382 -21.83 -14.32 1.85
CA THR A 382 -21.87 -15.68 1.30
C THR A 382 -20.62 -15.94 0.48
N VAL A 383 -19.91 -17.02 0.82
CA VAL A 383 -18.69 -17.44 0.11
C VAL A 383 -18.97 -18.68 -0.74
N VAL A 384 -18.44 -18.71 -1.94
CA VAL A 384 -18.39 -19.88 -2.79
C VAL A 384 -16.92 -20.27 -2.99
N THR A 385 -16.50 -21.42 -2.49
CA THR A 385 -15.16 -21.92 -2.83
C THR A 385 -15.21 -22.72 -4.11
N MET A 386 -14.18 -22.58 -4.95
CA MET A 386 -14.10 -23.30 -6.22
C MET A 386 -12.84 -24.18 -6.30
N LYS A 387 -13.06 -25.46 -6.56
CA LYS A 387 -12.04 -26.37 -7.04
C LYS A 387 -12.05 -26.37 -8.56
N TYR A 388 -11.07 -25.75 -9.21
CA TYR A 388 -10.90 -25.86 -10.65
C TYR A 388 -10.04 -27.06 -11.02
N ARG A 389 -10.05 -27.48 -12.29
CA ARG A 389 -9.27 -28.63 -12.78
C ARG A 389 -7.77 -28.46 -12.54
N THR A 390 -7.19 -29.47 -11.90
CA THR A 390 -5.75 -29.65 -11.70
C THR A 390 -5.40 -31.13 -11.89
N PRO A 391 -4.16 -31.45 -12.32
CA PRO A 391 -3.12 -30.53 -12.77
C PRO A 391 -3.49 -29.79 -14.06
N ARG A 392 -2.75 -28.73 -14.39
CA ARG A 392 -2.87 -28.02 -15.67
C ARG A 392 -2.77 -28.97 -16.86
N PRO A 393 -3.26 -28.60 -18.06
CA PRO A 393 -3.11 -29.39 -19.26
C PRO A 393 -1.65 -29.78 -19.50
N ALA A 394 -1.43 -31.00 -19.94
CA ALA A 394 -0.09 -31.46 -20.37
C ALA A 394 0.40 -30.66 -21.58
N ALA A 395 1.72 -30.47 -21.71
CA ALA A 395 2.30 -29.69 -22.80
C ALA A 395 1.90 -30.21 -24.18
N GLU A 396 1.77 -31.53 -24.30
CA GLU A 396 1.42 -32.24 -25.54
C GLU A 396 -0.02 -31.94 -26.01
N SER A 397 -0.87 -31.43 -25.13
CA SER A 397 -2.25 -31.05 -25.46
C SER A 397 -2.33 -29.80 -26.34
N GLY A 398 -1.26 -28.98 -26.40
CA GLY A 398 -1.25 -27.69 -27.08
C GLY A 398 -2.05 -26.61 -26.38
N LEU A 399 -2.65 -26.89 -25.22
CA LEU A 399 -3.44 -25.92 -24.42
C LEU A 399 -2.51 -25.12 -23.52
N ALA A 400 -2.82 -23.84 -23.33
CA ALA A 400 -2.15 -23.01 -22.36
C ALA A 400 -2.41 -23.52 -20.92
N LYS A 401 -1.46 -23.32 -20.01
CA LYS A 401 -1.52 -23.81 -18.62
C LYS A 401 -2.79 -23.42 -17.85
N HIS A 402 -3.39 -22.30 -18.21
CA HIS A 402 -4.60 -21.75 -17.56
C HIS A 402 -5.91 -22.17 -18.24
N THR A 403 -5.87 -22.75 -19.45
CA THR A 403 -7.06 -22.94 -20.30
C THR A 403 -8.20 -23.65 -19.59
N THR A 404 -7.96 -24.83 -19.02
CA THR A 404 -9.01 -25.62 -18.38
C THR A 404 -9.53 -24.96 -17.09
N ALA A 405 -8.63 -24.33 -16.31
CA ALA A 405 -9.03 -23.59 -15.12
C ALA A 405 -9.87 -22.34 -15.47
N TRP A 406 -9.57 -21.67 -16.59
CA TRP A 406 -10.35 -20.52 -17.05
C TRP A 406 -11.73 -20.91 -17.55
N GLN A 407 -11.84 -22.04 -18.25
CA GLN A 407 -13.14 -22.62 -18.61
C GLN A 407 -14.00 -22.89 -17.36
N ASP A 408 -13.39 -23.52 -16.35
CA ASP A 408 -14.07 -23.82 -15.08
C ASP A 408 -14.52 -22.55 -14.36
N LEU A 409 -13.67 -21.50 -14.31
CA LEU A 409 -14.03 -20.23 -13.67
C LEU A 409 -15.22 -19.56 -14.38
N GLN A 410 -15.18 -19.46 -15.71
CA GLN A 410 -16.28 -18.85 -16.45
C GLN A 410 -17.59 -19.61 -16.23
N ARG A 411 -17.53 -20.96 -16.22
CA ARG A 411 -18.70 -21.79 -15.95
C ARG A 411 -19.18 -21.65 -14.50
N ALA A 412 -18.25 -21.65 -13.54
CA ALA A 412 -18.59 -21.49 -12.11
C ALA A 412 -19.29 -20.13 -11.85
N ILE A 413 -18.80 -19.02 -12.42
CA ILE A 413 -19.47 -17.71 -12.30
C ILE A 413 -20.89 -17.77 -12.86
N ARG A 414 -21.10 -18.35 -14.03
CA ARG A 414 -22.43 -18.51 -14.63
C ARG A 414 -23.34 -19.40 -13.78
N LEU A 415 -22.81 -20.51 -13.26
CA LEU A 415 -23.56 -21.41 -12.37
C LEU A 415 -23.97 -20.69 -11.07
N VAL A 416 -23.03 -20.02 -10.42
CA VAL A 416 -23.32 -19.21 -9.22
C VAL A 416 -24.38 -18.15 -9.52
N ARG A 417 -24.25 -17.43 -10.64
CA ARG A 417 -25.23 -16.42 -11.06
C ARG A 417 -26.62 -17.03 -11.30
N SER A 418 -26.70 -18.21 -11.91
CA SER A 418 -27.97 -18.90 -12.17
C SER A 418 -28.72 -19.32 -10.89
N LYS A 419 -27.96 -19.58 -9.82
CA LYS A 419 -28.46 -20.03 -8.53
C LYS A 419 -28.68 -18.92 -7.49
N ALA A 420 -28.17 -17.72 -7.76
CA ALA A 420 -28.14 -16.62 -6.78
C ALA A 420 -29.54 -16.26 -6.26
N THR A 421 -30.50 -16.00 -7.18
CA THR A 421 -31.85 -15.55 -6.81
C THR A 421 -32.62 -16.59 -5.98
N GLU A 422 -32.56 -17.88 -6.34
CA GLU A 422 -33.21 -18.95 -5.56
C GLU A 422 -32.65 -19.07 -4.14
N ARG A 423 -31.41 -18.58 -3.91
CA ARG A 423 -30.71 -18.59 -2.62
C ARG A 423 -30.81 -17.24 -1.88
N GLY A 424 -31.65 -16.32 -2.38
CA GLY A 424 -31.83 -14.99 -1.78
C GLY A 424 -30.59 -14.09 -1.89
N LEU A 425 -29.83 -14.24 -2.98
CA LEU A 425 -28.61 -13.49 -3.28
C LEU A 425 -28.79 -12.71 -4.60
N ASP A 426 -27.99 -11.66 -4.79
CA ASP A 426 -28.02 -10.83 -6.00
C ASP A 426 -27.09 -11.40 -7.09
N PRO A 427 -27.63 -11.85 -8.24
CA PRO A 427 -26.83 -12.35 -9.36
C PRO A 427 -25.88 -11.30 -9.97
N ASN A 428 -26.06 -10.01 -9.64
CA ASN A 428 -25.23 -8.90 -10.10
C ASN A 428 -24.22 -8.42 -9.06
N LYS A 429 -24.12 -9.09 -7.89
CA LYS A 429 -23.14 -8.79 -6.84
C LYS A 429 -22.19 -9.96 -6.59
N ILE A 430 -21.43 -10.30 -7.62
CA ILE A 430 -20.47 -11.41 -7.58
C ILE A 430 -19.06 -10.87 -7.71
N GLY A 431 -18.19 -11.21 -6.72
CA GLY A 431 -16.76 -10.98 -6.78
C GLY A 431 -15.97 -12.27 -6.85
N ILE A 432 -14.74 -12.20 -7.33
CA ILE A 432 -13.80 -13.33 -7.40
C ILE A 432 -12.50 -13.00 -6.66
N MET A 433 -11.89 -14.01 -6.05
CA MET A 433 -10.64 -13.87 -5.30
C MET A 433 -9.77 -15.10 -5.50
N GLY A 434 -8.47 -14.88 -5.74
CA GLY A 434 -7.51 -15.96 -5.82
C GLY A 434 -6.10 -15.53 -5.49
N SER A 435 -5.26 -16.51 -5.13
CA SER A 435 -3.87 -16.33 -4.75
C SER A 435 -2.94 -16.98 -5.78
N SER A 436 -1.75 -16.43 -6.02
CA SER A 436 -0.73 -17.02 -6.91
C SER A 436 -1.26 -17.28 -8.32
N ALA A 437 -1.25 -18.54 -8.80
CA ALA A 437 -1.90 -18.94 -10.06
C ALA A 437 -3.40 -18.65 -10.04
N GLY A 438 -4.07 -18.76 -8.88
CA GLY A 438 -5.45 -18.30 -8.68
C GLY A 438 -5.58 -16.78 -8.82
N GLY A 439 -4.57 -16.02 -8.41
CA GLY A 439 -4.48 -14.59 -8.68
C GLY A 439 -4.41 -14.26 -10.17
N HIS A 440 -3.62 -15.02 -10.96
CA HIS A 440 -3.65 -14.94 -12.41
C HIS A 440 -5.03 -15.28 -12.98
N LEU A 441 -5.66 -16.35 -12.50
CA LEU A 441 -7.01 -16.73 -12.91
C LEU A 441 -8.04 -15.63 -12.57
N THR A 442 -7.86 -14.92 -11.45
CA THR A 442 -8.67 -13.75 -11.09
C THR A 442 -8.49 -12.62 -12.10
N LEU A 443 -7.25 -12.35 -12.52
CA LEU A 443 -6.99 -11.37 -13.59
C LEU A 443 -7.70 -11.74 -14.88
N MET A 444 -7.63 -13.02 -15.31
CA MET A 444 -8.38 -13.52 -16.47
C MET A 444 -9.88 -13.27 -16.33
N GLY A 445 -10.46 -13.64 -15.18
CA GLY A 445 -11.89 -13.48 -14.92
C GLY A 445 -12.37 -12.04 -14.90
N VAL A 446 -11.54 -11.12 -14.40
CA VAL A 446 -11.84 -9.68 -14.31
C VAL A 446 -11.66 -8.96 -15.65
N THR A 447 -10.61 -9.28 -16.41
CA THR A 447 -10.19 -8.49 -17.59
C THR A 447 -10.71 -9.04 -18.92
N SER A 448 -11.08 -10.32 -18.98
CA SER A 448 -11.34 -11.04 -20.22
C SER A 448 -12.70 -11.74 -20.24
N SER A 449 -13.67 -11.22 -19.51
CA SER A 449 -15.00 -11.86 -19.37
C SER A 449 -15.81 -11.91 -20.67
N MET A 450 -15.53 -11.02 -21.63
CA MET A 450 -16.18 -11.03 -22.94
C MET A 450 -15.61 -12.09 -23.89
N HIS A 451 -14.45 -12.67 -23.59
CA HIS A 451 -13.87 -13.77 -24.37
C HIS A 451 -14.36 -15.11 -23.84
N ARG A 452 -15.05 -15.88 -24.69
CA ARG A 452 -15.50 -17.22 -24.31
C ARG A 452 -14.33 -18.21 -24.26
N ALA A 453 -14.16 -18.87 -23.12
CA ALA A 453 -13.16 -19.91 -22.93
C ALA A 453 -13.58 -21.28 -23.51
N TYR A 454 -14.88 -21.47 -23.80
CA TYR A 454 -15.47 -22.72 -24.31
C TYR A 454 -16.77 -22.46 -25.07
N LEU A 455 -17.22 -23.41 -25.88
CA LEU A 455 -18.52 -23.34 -26.56
C LEU A 455 -19.67 -23.57 -25.57
N ALA A 456 -20.76 -22.82 -25.73
CA ALA A 456 -21.94 -22.96 -24.89
C ALA A 456 -22.53 -24.37 -24.98
N ILE A 457 -22.89 -24.97 -23.85
CA ILE A 457 -23.41 -26.34 -23.76
C ILE A 457 -24.85 -26.44 -23.23
N ASP A 458 -25.34 -25.44 -22.54
CA ASP A 458 -26.69 -25.35 -21.99
C ASP A 458 -27.13 -23.90 -21.70
N ASP A 459 -28.30 -23.72 -21.10
CA ASP A 459 -28.89 -22.41 -20.80
C ASP A 459 -28.07 -21.59 -19.78
N VAL A 460 -27.32 -22.22 -18.88
CA VAL A 460 -26.43 -21.52 -17.95
C VAL A 460 -25.36 -20.72 -18.70
N ASP A 461 -24.92 -21.21 -19.86
CA ASP A 461 -23.90 -20.55 -20.67
C ASP A 461 -24.41 -19.33 -21.45
N LYS A 462 -25.71 -19.07 -21.43
CA LYS A 462 -26.32 -17.83 -21.93
C LYS A 462 -26.10 -16.66 -20.97
N LEU A 463 -25.85 -16.94 -19.68
CA LEU A 463 -25.59 -15.93 -18.67
C LEU A 463 -24.20 -15.30 -18.85
N PRO A 464 -24.02 -14.03 -18.50
CA PRO A 464 -22.71 -13.39 -18.51
C PRO A 464 -21.79 -13.97 -17.42
N CYS A 465 -20.47 -13.94 -17.65
CA CYS A 465 -19.47 -14.35 -16.65
C CYS A 465 -18.60 -13.17 -16.14
N ASN A 466 -19.01 -11.93 -16.40
CA ASN A 466 -18.38 -10.77 -15.79
C ASN A 466 -18.65 -10.72 -14.28
N VAL A 467 -17.76 -10.07 -13.55
CA VAL A 467 -17.84 -9.90 -12.10
C VAL A 467 -17.79 -8.41 -11.74
N GLN A 468 -18.17 -8.07 -10.52
CA GLN A 468 -18.24 -6.68 -10.07
C GLN A 468 -16.97 -6.21 -9.37
N TRP A 469 -16.15 -7.13 -8.89
CA TRP A 469 -14.81 -6.86 -8.35
C TRP A 469 -13.94 -8.10 -8.36
N GLY A 470 -12.63 -7.87 -8.31
CA GLY A 470 -11.63 -8.92 -8.13
C GLY A 470 -10.71 -8.64 -6.94
N ILE A 471 -10.16 -9.71 -6.35
CA ILE A 471 -9.14 -9.62 -5.29
C ILE A 471 -8.00 -10.55 -5.68
N GLY A 472 -6.85 -9.96 -6.03
CA GLY A 472 -5.64 -10.69 -6.42
C GLY A 472 -4.62 -10.68 -5.29
N ILE A 473 -4.34 -11.86 -4.72
CA ILE A 473 -3.32 -12.03 -3.69
C ILE A 473 -2.07 -12.59 -4.35
N TYR A 474 -0.98 -11.84 -4.32
CA TYR A 474 0.29 -12.16 -5.00
C TYR A 474 0.12 -12.88 -6.36
N PRO A 475 -0.62 -12.28 -7.32
CA PRO A 475 -0.85 -12.90 -8.62
C PRO A 475 0.49 -13.22 -9.31
N ALA A 476 0.63 -14.48 -9.78
CA ALA A 476 1.76 -14.93 -10.57
C ALA A 476 1.45 -14.81 -12.07
N TYR A 477 2.42 -15.02 -12.96
CA TYR A 477 2.26 -15.15 -14.40
C TYR A 477 1.65 -13.95 -15.16
N ALA A 478 1.52 -12.80 -14.54
CA ALA A 478 0.90 -11.66 -15.19
C ALA A 478 1.85 -10.88 -16.13
N LEU A 479 3.15 -11.16 -16.06
CA LEU A 479 4.17 -10.49 -16.87
C LEU A 479 4.90 -11.46 -17.79
N THR A 480 5.33 -10.98 -18.95
CA THR A 480 5.96 -11.80 -20.00
C THR A 480 7.28 -12.44 -19.59
N ASP A 481 8.06 -11.78 -18.73
CA ASP A 481 9.33 -12.34 -18.20
C ASP A 481 9.11 -13.32 -17.04
N GLY A 482 7.90 -13.40 -16.47
CA GLY A 482 7.49 -14.35 -15.43
C GLY A 482 6.43 -15.34 -15.89
N ALA A 483 6.04 -15.31 -17.16
CA ALA A 483 5.01 -16.18 -17.70
C ALA A 483 5.48 -17.64 -17.82
N ASP A 484 6.77 -17.88 -17.97
CA ASP A 484 7.34 -19.22 -17.98
C ASP A 484 7.38 -19.76 -16.55
N GLN A 485 6.94 -21.00 -16.39
CA GLN A 485 6.80 -21.71 -15.11
C GLN A 485 8.11 -21.96 -14.39
N ASN A 486 9.23 -21.97 -15.12
CA ASN A 486 10.56 -22.24 -14.58
C ASN A 486 11.26 -20.95 -14.11
N ASN A 487 10.68 -19.79 -14.39
CA ASN A 487 11.25 -18.51 -14.01
C ASN A 487 10.56 -17.99 -12.74
N THR A 488 11.12 -18.31 -11.57
CA THR A 488 10.66 -17.83 -10.27
C THR A 488 11.15 -16.41 -9.92
N THR A 489 11.93 -15.80 -10.82
CA THR A 489 12.49 -14.45 -10.63
C THR A 489 11.88 -13.41 -11.58
N GLY A 490 10.84 -13.80 -12.31
CA GLY A 490 10.24 -12.97 -13.33
C GLY A 490 9.50 -11.75 -12.82
N GLY A 491 9.42 -10.73 -13.67
CA GLY A 491 8.64 -9.53 -13.41
C GLY A 491 9.38 -8.41 -12.67
N ASN A 492 10.70 -8.46 -12.61
CA ASN A 492 11.53 -7.40 -12.01
C ASN A 492 12.05 -6.41 -13.05
N SER A 493 11.94 -6.69 -14.32
CA SER A 493 12.45 -5.82 -15.37
C SER A 493 11.44 -4.74 -15.72
N ASP A 494 11.92 -3.51 -15.90
CA ASP A 494 11.10 -2.39 -16.39
C ASP A 494 10.54 -2.64 -17.79
N SER A 495 11.19 -3.49 -18.58
CA SER A 495 10.77 -3.90 -19.91
C SER A 495 9.67 -4.97 -19.92
N ALA A 496 9.41 -5.64 -18.78
CA ALA A 496 8.34 -6.63 -18.72
C ALA A 496 6.97 -5.98 -18.96
N VAL A 497 6.17 -6.62 -19.81
CA VAL A 497 4.81 -6.17 -20.14
C VAL A 497 3.80 -7.20 -19.66
N LEU A 498 2.54 -6.80 -19.54
CA LEU A 498 1.46 -7.73 -19.22
C LEU A 498 1.32 -8.78 -20.33
N VAL A 499 1.04 -10.01 -19.93
CA VAL A 499 0.80 -11.10 -20.87
C VAL A 499 -0.42 -10.83 -21.75
N PRO A 500 -0.44 -11.31 -23.00
CA PRO A 500 -1.47 -10.95 -23.98
C PRO A 500 -2.86 -11.55 -23.71
N GLU A 501 -2.96 -12.55 -22.83
CA GLU A 501 -4.24 -13.16 -22.46
C GLU A 501 -5.18 -12.21 -21.68
N PHE A 502 -4.69 -11.09 -21.14
CA PHE A 502 -5.53 -10.09 -20.48
C PHE A 502 -6.08 -9.09 -21.49
N SER A 503 -7.36 -9.21 -21.82
CA SER A 503 -8.00 -8.38 -22.87
C SER A 503 -8.38 -6.99 -22.40
N PHE A 504 -8.51 -6.74 -21.10
CA PHE A 504 -8.99 -5.47 -20.54
C PHE A 504 -10.19 -4.93 -21.29
N ASP A 505 -11.27 -5.69 -21.28
CA ASP A 505 -12.50 -5.38 -22.00
C ASP A 505 -13.38 -4.32 -21.30
N LEU A 506 -14.51 -3.96 -21.93
CA LEU A 506 -15.45 -2.96 -21.40
C LEU A 506 -16.11 -3.37 -20.07
N GLN A 507 -16.01 -4.63 -19.67
CA GLN A 507 -16.55 -5.18 -18.44
C GLN A 507 -15.47 -5.42 -17.39
N THR A 508 -14.23 -4.98 -17.64
CA THR A 508 -13.13 -5.08 -16.67
C THR A 508 -13.53 -4.41 -15.36
N ALA A 509 -13.58 -5.21 -14.29
CA ALA A 509 -13.99 -4.76 -12.97
C ALA A 509 -12.80 -4.23 -12.14
N PRO A 510 -13.04 -3.32 -11.19
CA PRO A 510 -12.00 -2.87 -10.27
C PRO A 510 -11.49 -3.99 -9.37
N MET A 511 -10.22 -3.87 -8.93
CA MET A 511 -9.55 -4.89 -8.13
C MET A 511 -8.89 -4.33 -6.86
N LEU A 512 -8.75 -5.22 -5.87
CA LEU A 512 -7.78 -5.10 -4.79
C LEU A 512 -6.60 -6.03 -5.09
N PHE A 513 -5.38 -5.50 -4.97
CA PHE A 513 -4.14 -6.27 -5.03
C PHE A 513 -3.43 -6.25 -3.67
N ILE A 514 -2.97 -7.41 -3.20
CA ILE A 514 -2.08 -7.53 -2.04
C ILE A 514 -0.90 -8.41 -2.43
N HIS A 515 0.34 -7.91 -2.30
CA HIS A 515 1.52 -8.61 -2.79
C HIS A 515 2.70 -8.45 -1.81
N GLY A 516 3.52 -9.50 -1.67
CA GLY A 516 4.77 -9.40 -0.91
C GLY A 516 5.87 -8.71 -1.72
N ASP A 517 6.61 -7.79 -1.10
CA ASP A 517 7.72 -7.11 -1.76
C ASP A 517 8.89 -8.05 -2.09
N ALA A 518 9.16 -9.02 -1.21
CA ALA A 518 10.20 -10.04 -1.42
C ALA A 518 9.71 -11.29 -2.16
N ASP A 519 8.56 -11.23 -2.83
CA ASP A 519 8.01 -12.34 -3.59
C ASP A 519 8.84 -12.63 -4.84
N GLY A 520 9.19 -13.91 -5.07
CA GLY A 520 9.89 -14.37 -6.27
C GLY A 520 9.08 -14.16 -7.56
N TRP A 521 7.75 -14.16 -7.49
CA TRP A 521 6.84 -13.78 -8.58
C TRP A 521 6.57 -12.28 -8.64
N ALA A 522 7.47 -11.51 -8.30
CA ALA A 522 7.55 -10.07 -8.18
C ALA A 522 6.22 -9.30 -8.05
N SER A 523 6.16 -8.42 -7.07
CA SER A 523 5.03 -7.50 -6.87
C SER A 523 4.70 -6.65 -8.10
N MET A 524 5.62 -6.56 -9.07
CA MET A 524 5.41 -5.90 -10.37
C MET A 524 4.26 -6.52 -11.17
N ASN A 525 3.91 -7.81 -10.95
CA ASN A 525 2.68 -8.40 -11.52
C ASN A 525 1.44 -7.59 -11.09
N SER A 526 1.36 -7.20 -9.83
CA SER A 526 0.26 -6.37 -9.31
C SER A 526 0.40 -4.89 -9.69
N VAL A 527 1.60 -4.33 -9.60
CA VAL A 527 1.86 -2.90 -9.89
C VAL A 527 1.53 -2.57 -11.34
N LYS A 528 2.06 -3.32 -12.31
CA LYS A 528 1.80 -3.06 -13.74
C LYS A 528 0.34 -3.32 -14.15
N THR A 529 -0.31 -4.30 -13.53
CA THR A 529 -1.75 -4.50 -13.73
C THR A 529 -2.55 -3.31 -13.19
N TRP A 530 -2.22 -2.85 -11.99
CA TRP A 530 -2.85 -1.66 -11.40
C TRP A 530 -2.64 -0.41 -12.28
N GLU A 531 -1.43 -0.17 -12.78
CA GLU A 531 -1.14 0.94 -13.70
C GLU A 531 -1.96 0.86 -14.98
N LYS A 532 -2.10 -0.34 -15.56
CA LYS A 532 -2.93 -0.55 -16.74
C LYS A 532 -4.40 -0.26 -16.45
N MET A 533 -4.94 -0.76 -15.34
CA MET A 533 -6.33 -0.49 -14.93
C MET A 533 -6.54 1.00 -14.70
N ARG A 534 -5.60 1.66 -14.01
CA ARG A 534 -5.64 3.11 -13.80
C ARG A 534 -5.65 3.89 -15.12
N SER A 535 -4.83 3.51 -16.10
CA SER A 535 -4.79 4.17 -17.42
C SER A 535 -6.12 4.07 -18.19
N MET A 536 -6.98 3.13 -17.80
CA MET A 536 -8.33 2.94 -18.31
C MET A 536 -9.41 3.62 -17.44
N GLY A 537 -9.03 4.34 -16.40
CA GLY A 537 -9.95 4.97 -15.47
C GLY A 537 -10.60 4.01 -14.48
N ILE A 538 -10.10 2.76 -14.37
CA ILE A 538 -10.60 1.75 -13.43
C ILE A 538 -9.95 1.97 -12.07
N GLN A 539 -10.76 2.28 -11.07
CA GLN A 539 -10.32 2.55 -9.71
C GLN A 539 -10.01 1.25 -8.97
N SER A 540 -8.73 0.90 -8.89
CA SER A 540 -8.24 -0.29 -8.20
C SER A 540 -7.33 0.08 -7.03
N GLU A 541 -7.30 -0.78 -6.02
CA GLU A 541 -6.51 -0.63 -4.80
C GLU A 541 -5.29 -1.53 -4.85
N LEU A 542 -4.15 -1.09 -4.29
CA LEU A 542 -2.92 -1.86 -4.25
C LEU A 542 -2.20 -1.71 -2.91
N HIS A 543 -1.80 -2.83 -2.33
CA HIS A 543 -0.94 -2.92 -1.15
C HIS A 543 0.23 -3.86 -1.39
N THR A 544 1.45 -3.38 -1.28
CA THR A 544 2.63 -4.24 -1.17
C THR A 544 3.11 -4.30 0.27
N LEU A 545 3.70 -5.42 0.67
CA LEU A 545 4.10 -5.73 2.05
C LEU A 545 5.61 -5.96 2.09
N ALA A 546 6.35 -5.11 2.81
CA ALA A 546 7.81 -5.19 2.91
C ALA A 546 8.27 -6.54 3.45
N LEU A 547 9.39 -7.06 2.91
CA LEU A 547 10.03 -8.31 3.30
C LEU A 547 9.17 -9.58 3.18
N ARG A 548 7.96 -9.50 2.63
CA ARG A 548 7.07 -10.67 2.55
C ARG A 548 7.29 -11.48 1.26
N PRO A 549 7.53 -12.79 1.41
CA PRO A 549 7.73 -13.69 0.27
C PRO A 549 6.38 -14.13 -0.34
N HIS A 550 6.46 -14.95 -1.38
CA HIS A 550 5.30 -15.69 -1.88
C HIS A 550 4.65 -16.54 -0.78
N CYS A 551 3.32 -16.68 -0.82
CA CYS A 551 2.56 -17.42 0.20
C CYS A 551 2.66 -16.86 1.64
N PHE A 552 2.85 -15.56 1.81
CA PHE A 552 2.86 -14.90 3.13
C PHE A 552 1.58 -15.17 3.97
N GLN A 553 0.51 -15.67 3.35
CA GLN A 553 -0.73 -16.06 4.02
C GLN A 553 -0.57 -17.25 4.99
N ARG A 554 0.56 -17.98 4.97
CA ARG A 554 0.78 -19.13 5.87
C ARG A 554 0.96 -18.70 7.30
N ALA A 555 1.88 -17.78 7.53
CA ALA A 555 2.21 -17.30 8.85
C ALA A 555 2.69 -15.85 8.83
N ALA A 556 2.44 -15.13 9.90
CA ALA A 556 2.88 -13.74 10.06
C ALA A 556 3.00 -13.35 11.52
N SER A 557 3.87 -12.39 11.80
CA SER A 557 4.00 -11.79 13.12
C SER A 557 2.85 -10.82 13.40
N PRO A 558 2.23 -10.87 14.58
CA PRO A 558 1.19 -9.94 14.98
C PRO A 558 1.58 -8.46 14.78
N GLY A 559 0.62 -7.67 14.34
CA GLY A 559 0.80 -6.24 14.08
C GLY A 559 1.58 -5.90 12.81
N THR A 560 1.88 -6.87 11.92
CA THR A 560 2.46 -6.66 10.60
C THR A 560 1.38 -6.68 9.51
N GLY A 561 1.69 -6.13 8.35
CA GLY A 561 0.73 -6.06 7.23
C GLY A 561 0.28 -7.41 6.72
N SER A 562 1.14 -8.44 6.77
CA SER A 562 0.77 -9.82 6.42
C SER A 562 -0.13 -10.48 7.45
N TYR A 563 -0.09 -10.05 8.71
CA TYR A 563 -1.02 -10.51 9.75
C TYR A 563 -2.41 -9.89 9.58
N THR A 564 -2.48 -8.65 9.12
CA THR A 564 -3.73 -7.88 8.94
C THR A 564 -4.24 -7.89 7.49
N PHE A 565 -3.72 -8.75 6.61
CA PHE A 565 -4.08 -8.71 5.18
C PHE A 565 -5.57 -8.94 4.92
N LEU A 566 -6.24 -9.77 5.73
CA LEU A 566 -7.69 -9.99 5.61
C LEU A 566 -8.50 -8.76 6.05
N ASP A 567 -7.98 -7.97 6.99
CA ASP A 567 -8.64 -6.73 7.40
C ASP A 567 -8.70 -5.74 6.21
N ARG A 568 -7.65 -5.70 5.34
CA ARG A 568 -7.67 -4.93 4.09
C ARG A 568 -8.73 -5.43 3.10
N ILE A 569 -8.89 -6.75 2.99
CA ILE A 569 -9.96 -7.35 2.18
C ILE A 569 -11.32 -6.94 2.75
N GLY A 570 -11.47 -7.00 4.07
CA GLY A 570 -12.68 -6.57 4.75
C GLY A 570 -13.00 -5.10 4.51
N ASP A 571 -12.03 -4.21 4.63
CA ASP A 571 -12.19 -2.77 4.42
C ASP A 571 -12.56 -2.45 2.96
N TYR A 572 -11.91 -3.10 2.00
CA TYR A 572 -12.25 -2.99 0.58
C TYR A 572 -13.69 -3.42 0.29
N LEU A 573 -14.11 -4.57 0.86
CA LEU A 573 -15.45 -5.09 0.65
C LEU A 573 -16.51 -4.28 1.40
N LYS A 574 -16.23 -3.78 2.61
CA LYS A 574 -17.15 -2.87 3.33
C LYS A 574 -17.47 -1.63 2.52
N GLN A 575 -16.44 -0.97 1.94
CA GLN A 575 -16.64 0.20 1.10
C GLN A 575 -17.44 -0.13 -0.16
N ARG A 576 -17.16 -1.27 -0.80
CA ARG A 576 -17.79 -1.67 -2.06
C ARG A 576 -19.22 -2.18 -1.89
N LEU A 577 -19.50 -2.83 -0.79
CA LEU A 577 -20.82 -3.41 -0.47
C LEU A 577 -21.64 -2.55 0.49
N GLU A 578 -21.13 -1.36 0.86
CA GLU A 578 -21.77 -0.43 1.81
C GLU A 578 -22.11 -1.11 3.14
N LEU A 579 -21.23 -2.02 3.60
CA LEU A 579 -21.41 -2.72 4.88
C LEU A 579 -20.98 -1.80 6.03
N LYS A 580 -21.77 -1.81 7.11
CA LYS A 580 -21.48 -1.06 8.35
C LYS A 580 -20.47 -1.79 9.23
#